data_e9b5e973e239de768bc94f5e19f949fe
#
_entry.id   e9b5e973e239de768bc94f5e19f949fe
#
_cell.length_a   1.000
_cell.length_b   1.000
_cell.length_c   1.000
_cell.angle_alpha   90.00
_cell.angle_beta   90.00
_cell.angle_gamma   90.00
#
_symmetry.space_group_name_H-M   'P 1'
#
loop_
_entity.id
_entity.type
_entity.pdbx_description
1 polymer ?
#
loop_
_entity_poly.entity_id
_entity_poly.type
_entity_poly.pdbx_seq_one_letter_code
_entity_poly.pdbx_strand_id
1 'polypeptide(L)'
;MAIFDIEKDELLRFSDTQLEELIARLAEAEIAAHGHSPAYVHWSGSINAPDGGIDVHVQVPIEQMSTGFIERPDTIFQAKKYPMPRAAITSEMITDGALSPTISEQAAKGGSYIIVSLGDDCSPLMKRDRLKAMKDVITDDPNRSNIHLDFFDRSKLVQWLRQHPSVMLWAKRILGQGYSGWQPYGAWSNPPQGSVDTLISAPGVTITLPSGKGQKLAIQDAIGPMRELIRSTNKAVRITGL
;
A
#
# COMPACT_ATOMS: atom_id res chain seq x y z
N MET A 1 -10.12 14.93 -13.88
CA MET A 1 -9.37 14.16 -12.85
C MET A 1 -9.43 12.70 -13.26
N ALA A 2 -8.28 12.03 -13.40
CA ALA A 2 -8.25 10.62 -13.76
C ALA A 2 -8.69 9.76 -12.56
N ILE A 3 -9.44 8.68 -12.83
CA ILE A 3 -9.97 7.78 -11.77
C ILE A 3 -8.83 7.18 -10.93
N PHE A 4 -7.70 6.90 -11.56
CA PHE A 4 -6.53 6.25 -10.97
C PHE A 4 -5.38 7.23 -10.75
N ASP A 5 -5.67 8.47 -10.38
CA ASP A 5 -4.66 9.46 -10.05
C ASP A 5 -5.04 10.22 -8.78
N ILE A 6 -4.04 10.58 -7.99
CA ILE A 6 -4.16 11.35 -6.77
C ILE A 6 -3.11 12.44 -6.78
N GLU A 7 -3.53 13.64 -6.44
CA GLU A 7 -2.61 14.76 -6.28
C GLU A 7 -1.84 14.62 -4.95
N LYS A 8 -0.56 14.93 -4.97
CA LYS A 8 0.29 14.79 -3.77
C LYS A 8 -0.23 15.57 -2.55
N ASP A 9 -0.86 16.71 -2.78
CA ASP A 9 -1.40 17.52 -1.70
C ASP A 9 -2.71 16.97 -1.10
N GLU A 10 -3.40 16.07 -1.81
CA GLU A 10 -4.55 15.36 -1.28
C GLU A 10 -4.14 14.41 -0.15
N LEU A 11 -2.91 13.88 -0.19
CA LEU A 11 -2.37 13.00 0.86
C LEU A 11 -2.24 13.70 2.22
N LEU A 12 -2.11 15.02 2.26
CA LEU A 12 -2.08 15.80 3.51
C LEU A 12 -3.36 15.67 4.35
N ARG A 13 -4.45 15.21 3.75
CA ARG A 13 -5.75 15.01 4.41
C ARG A 13 -5.82 13.71 5.20
N PHE A 14 -4.89 12.78 5.01
CA PHE A 14 -4.84 11.57 5.81
C PHE A 14 -4.53 11.89 7.28
N SER A 15 -5.17 11.16 8.20
CA SER A 15 -4.76 11.14 9.61
C SER A 15 -3.49 10.29 9.77
N ASP A 16 -2.88 10.32 10.96
CA ASP A 16 -1.72 9.48 11.26
C ASP A 16 -2.04 7.99 11.06
N THR A 17 -3.13 7.50 11.66
CA THR A 17 -3.59 6.10 11.49
C THR A 17 -3.90 5.74 10.03
N GLN A 18 -4.49 6.68 9.27
CA GLN A 18 -4.76 6.44 7.86
C GLN A 18 -3.48 6.39 7.02
N LEU A 19 -2.43 7.12 7.41
CA LEU A 19 -1.11 7.01 6.77
C LEU A 19 -0.47 5.65 7.05
N GLU A 20 -0.49 5.18 8.29
CA GLU A 20 -0.02 3.84 8.65
C GLU A 20 -0.75 2.77 7.85
N GLU A 21 -2.10 2.82 7.81
CA GLU A 21 -2.92 1.90 7.01
C GLU A 21 -2.59 1.99 5.51
N LEU A 22 -2.35 3.19 4.98
CA LEU A 22 -1.94 3.38 3.58
C LEU A 22 -0.62 2.66 3.28
N ILE A 23 0.39 2.83 4.15
CA ILE A 23 1.69 2.18 3.99
C ILE A 23 1.56 0.66 4.09
N ALA A 24 0.78 0.16 5.05
CA ALA A 24 0.52 -1.27 5.20
C ALA A 24 -0.12 -1.86 3.95
N ARG A 25 -1.17 -1.24 3.42
CA ARG A 25 -1.84 -1.68 2.19
C ARG A 25 -0.96 -1.62 0.95
N LEU A 26 -0.09 -0.60 0.85
CA LEU A 26 0.88 -0.51 -0.23
C LEU A 26 1.92 -1.63 -0.12
N ALA A 27 2.43 -1.91 1.08
CA ALA A 27 3.36 -2.99 1.32
C ALA A 27 2.73 -4.37 1.01
N GLU A 28 1.50 -4.62 1.47
CA GLU A 28 0.74 -5.85 1.15
C GLU A 28 0.59 -6.04 -0.36
N ALA A 29 0.20 -4.97 -1.09
CA ALA A 29 0.01 -5.02 -2.53
C ALA A 29 1.33 -5.22 -3.28
N GLU A 30 2.41 -4.58 -2.83
CA GLU A 30 3.76 -4.71 -3.39
C GLU A 30 4.27 -6.14 -3.27
N ILE A 31 4.29 -6.72 -2.05
CA ILE A 31 4.79 -8.08 -1.86
C ILE A 31 3.88 -9.12 -2.54
N ALA A 32 2.57 -8.91 -2.58
CA ALA A 32 1.63 -9.78 -3.30
C ALA A 32 1.87 -9.76 -4.81
N ALA A 33 2.19 -8.61 -5.40
CA ALA A 33 2.55 -8.50 -6.82
C ALA A 33 3.82 -9.31 -7.17
N HIS A 34 4.68 -9.56 -6.18
CA HIS A 34 5.88 -10.37 -6.30
C HIS A 34 5.70 -11.84 -5.83
N GLY A 35 4.45 -12.26 -5.62
CA GLY A 35 4.12 -13.65 -5.28
C GLY A 35 4.26 -14.02 -3.80
N HIS A 36 4.42 -13.04 -2.91
CA HIS A 36 4.51 -13.28 -1.48
C HIS A 36 3.17 -13.06 -0.78
N SER A 37 2.98 -13.72 0.36
CA SER A 37 1.77 -13.57 1.16
C SER A 37 1.67 -12.18 1.80
N PRO A 38 0.53 -11.47 1.69
CA PRO A 38 0.29 -10.23 2.44
C PRO A 38 0.39 -10.40 3.96
N ALA A 39 0.27 -11.62 4.47
CA ALA A 39 0.42 -11.92 5.90
C ALA A 39 1.82 -11.65 6.47
N TYR A 40 2.80 -11.35 5.63
CA TYR A 40 4.14 -10.91 6.03
C TYR A 40 4.24 -9.40 6.31
N VAL A 41 3.14 -8.67 6.18
CA VAL A 41 3.04 -7.27 6.59
C VAL A 41 2.34 -7.19 7.94
N HIS A 42 2.99 -6.59 8.91
CA HIS A 42 2.49 -6.40 10.27
C HIS A 42 2.33 -4.92 10.55
N TRP A 43 1.16 -4.51 11.05
CA TRP A 43 0.89 -3.17 11.53
C TRP A 43 -0.18 -3.22 12.62
N SER A 44 -0.05 -2.39 13.65
CA SER A 44 -0.92 -2.50 14.82
C SER A 44 -2.28 -1.82 14.64
N GLY A 45 -2.37 -0.83 13.78
CA GLY A 45 -3.56 0.01 13.64
C GLY A 45 -3.93 0.78 14.92
N SER A 46 -3.07 0.79 15.91
CA SER A 46 -3.26 1.42 17.22
C SER A 46 -2.12 2.38 17.54
N ILE A 47 -2.41 3.66 17.68
CA ILE A 47 -1.47 4.74 17.99
C ILE A 47 -0.72 4.52 19.33
N ASN A 48 -1.23 3.64 20.21
CA ASN A 48 -0.71 3.42 21.56
C ASN A 48 -0.12 2.03 21.80
N ALA A 49 0.14 1.25 20.75
CA ALA A 49 0.79 -0.03 20.93
C ALA A 49 2.27 0.20 21.30
N PRO A 50 2.82 -0.46 22.34
CA PRO A 50 4.24 -0.39 22.68
C PRO A 50 5.03 -1.28 21.71
N ASP A 51 5.12 -0.84 20.44
CA ASP A 51 5.74 -1.57 19.33
C ASP A 51 7.19 -1.15 19.04
N GLY A 52 7.80 -0.40 19.97
CA GLY A 52 9.19 0.08 19.81
C GLY A 52 9.35 1.14 18.71
N GLY A 53 8.26 1.82 18.32
CA GLY A 53 8.27 2.83 17.26
C GLY A 53 8.26 2.22 15.86
N ILE A 54 7.55 1.11 15.66
CA ILE A 54 7.35 0.47 14.36
C ILE A 54 5.89 0.68 13.95
N ASP A 55 5.65 1.44 12.88
CA ASP A 55 4.29 1.64 12.38
C ASP A 55 3.87 0.52 11.40
N VAL A 56 4.77 0.13 10.50
CA VAL A 56 4.57 -1.02 9.60
C VAL A 56 5.85 -1.83 9.46
N HIS A 57 5.74 -3.15 9.57
CA HIS A 57 6.85 -4.08 9.45
C HIS A 57 6.58 -5.13 8.38
N VAL A 58 7.46 -5.24 7.42
CA VAL A 58 7.45 -6.28 6.37
C VAL A 58 8.52 -7.30 6.69
N GLN A 59 8.15 -8.58 6.83
CA GLN A 59 9.09 -9.67 7.10
C GLN A 59 8.83 -10.85 6.15
N VAL A 60 9.44 -10.82 4.98
CA VAL A 60 9.34 -11.90 3.99
C VAL A 60 10.45 -12.93 4.22
N PRO A 61 10.15 -14.24 4.31
CA PRO A 61 11.15 -15.26 4.62
C PRO A 61 11.97 -15.66 3.38
N ILE A 62 12.71 -14.70 2.82
CA ILE A 62 13.60 -14.87 1.66
C ILE A 62 14.92 -14.13 1.91
N GLU A 63 15.99 -14.55 1.25
CA GLU A 63 17.29 -13.93 1.42
C GLU A 63 17.43 -12.59 0.70
N GLN A 64 16.75 -12.42 -0.42
CA GLN A 64 16.80 -11.19 -1.23
C GLN A 64 15.41 -10.83 -1.76
N MET A 65 15.09 -9.57 -1.70
CA MET A 65 13.90 -8.99 -2.30
C MET A 65 14.34 -7.86 -3.23
N SER A 66 13.83 -7.86 -4.43
CA SER A 66 14.14 -6.85 -5.43
C SER A 66 12.82 -6.29 -5.94
N THR A 67 12.19 -5.47 -5.13
CA THR A 67 11.01 -4.71 -5.55
C THR A 67 11.33 -3.23 -5.58
N GLY A 68 10.58 -2.45 -6.35
CA GLY A 68 10.88 -1.05 -6.55
C GLY A 68 10.76 -0.16 -5.30
N PHE A 69 9.94 -0.55 -4.30
CA PHE A 69 9.67 0.24 -3.11
C PHE A 69 10.07 -0.47 -1.81
N ILE A 70 10.21 -1.79 -1.82
CA ILE A 70 10.67 -2.60 -0.68
C ILE A 70 11.92 -3.36 -1.13
N GLU A 71 13.11 -2.83 -0.79
CA GLU A 71 14.38 -3.35 -1.30
C GLU A 71 14.95 -4.49 -0.46
N ARG A 72 14.47 -4.66 0.78
CA ARG A 72 14.94 -5.69 1.71
C ARG A 72 13.78 -6.51 2.24
N PRO A 73 13.98 -7.82 2.47
CA PRO A 73 12.93 -8.70 2.98
C PRO A 73 12.47 -8.38 4.40
N ASP A 74 13.33 -7.74 5.20
CA ASP A 74 13.01 -7.22 6.52
C ASP A 74 13.04 -5.68 6.44
N THR A 75 11.87 -5.04 6.38
CA THR A 75 11.74 -3.58 6.19
C THR A 75 10.77 -2.99 7.20
N ILE A 76 11.24 -1.97 7.91
CA ILE A 76 10.44 -1.17 8.84
C ILE A 76 10.13 0.18 8.19
N PHE A 77 8.86 0.57 8.25
CA PHE A 77 8.39 1.90 7.89
C PHE A 77 7.95 2.66 9.13
N GLN A 78 8.42 3.90 9.22
CA GLN A 78 8.02 4.88 10.23
C GLN A 78 7.19 5.98 9.56
N ALA A 79 5.92 6.09 9.91
CA ALA A 79 4.96 7.01 9.32
C ALA A 79 4.95 8.35 10.06
N LYS A 80 5.06 9.46 9.33
CA LYS A 80 5.03 10.81 9.89
C LYS A 80 4.14 11.73 9.05
N LYS A 81 3.14 12.28 9.69
CA LYS A 81 2.24 13.25 9.02
C LYS A 81 2.91 14.61 8.80
N TYR A 82 3.79 15.00 9.69
CA TYR A 82 4.45 16.30 9.70
C TYR A 82 5.80 16.28 8.98
N PRO A 83 6.32 17.46 8.58
CA PRO A 83 7.66 17.55 7.99
C PRO A 83 8.73 17.00 8.93
N MET A 84 9.70 16.31 8.35
CA MET A 84 10.81 15.68 9.04
C MET A 84 12.14 16.38 8.73
N PRO A 85 12.38 17.61 9.22
CA PRO A 85 13.69 18.24 9.12
C PRO A 85 14.75 17.42 9.90
N ARG A 86 16.04 17.70 9.66
CA ARG A 86 17.16 17.00 10.30
C ARG A 86 16.95 16.75 11.81
N ALA A 87 16.53 17.77 12.56
CA ALA A 87 16.34 17.64 14.01
C ALA A 87 15.21 16.66 14.37
N ALA A 88 14.11 16.66 13.60
CA ALA A 88 13.01 15.71 13.80
C ALA A 88 13.44 14.26 13.47
N ILE A 89 14.20 14.07 12.38
CA ILE A 89 14.79 12.75 12.03
C ILE A 89 15.70 12.26 13.16
N THR A 90 16.59 13.13 13.66
CA THR A 90 17.49 12.77 14.76
C THR A 90 16.70 12.39 16.00
N SER A 91 15.68 13.17 16.37
CA SER A 91 14.83 12.88 17.54
C SER A 91 14.06 11.57 17.38
N GLU A 92 13.59 11.25 16.16
CA GLU A 92 12.82 10.04 15.87
C GLU A 92 13.67 8.76 15.98
N MET A 93 14.91 8.84 15.56
CA MET A 93 15.81 7.68 15.54
C MET A 93 16.55 7.45 16.87
N ILE A 94 16.37 8.35 17.86
CA ILE A 94 17.01 8.27 19.18
C ILE A 94 15.95 8.01 20.25
N THR A 95 16.20 7.04 21.12
CA THR A 95 15.39 6.72 22.30
C THR A 95 16.31 6.78 23.52
N ASP A 96 15.90 7.52 24.54
CA ASP A 96 16.69 7.69 25.79
C ASP A 96 18.13 8.15 25.59
N GLY A 97 18.36 8.98 24.56
CA GLY A 97 19.67 9.55 24.25
C GLY A 97 20.62 8.63 23.46
N ALA A 98 20.16 7.45 23.05
CA ALA A 98 20.91 6.50 22.23
C ALA A 98 20.14 6.14 20.96
N LEU A 99 20.81 5.53 19.99
CA LEU A 99 20.15 4.97 18.80
C LEU A 99 19.04 4.01 19.24
N SER A 100 17.84 4.13 18.64
CA SER A 100 16.72 3.25 18.93
C SER A 100 17.13 1.77 18.78
N PRO A 101 16.83 0.92 19.79
CA PRO A 101 17.14 -0.52 19.73
C PRO A 101 16.59 -1.19 18.47
N THR A 102 15.40 -0.82 18.04
CA THR A 102 14.75 -1.31 16.82
C THR A 102 15.61 -1.06 15.58
N ILE A 103 16.21 0.13 15.45
CA ILE A 103 17.06 0.48 14.30
C ILE A 103 18.40 -0.29 14.37
N SER A 104 18.96 -0.44 15.56
CA SER A 104 20.19 -1.22 15.76
C SER A 104 19.99 -2.71 15.44
N GLU A 105 18.86 -3.30 15.86
CA GLU A 105 18.49 -4.66 15.50
C GLU A 105 18.29 -4.82 13.99
N GLN A 106 17.65 -3.83 13.33
CA GLN A 106 17.46 -3.83 11.90
C GLN A 106 18.80 -3.75 11.16
N ALA A 107 19.75 -2.95 11.66
CA ALA A 107 21.11 -2.90 11.13
C ALA A 107 21.83 -4.26 11.27
N ALA A 108 21.70 -4.92 12.41
CA ALA A 108 22.30 -6.23 12.65
C ALA A 108 21.76 -7.31 11.70
N LYS A 109 20.47 -7.24 11.33
CA LYS A 109 19.81 -8.17 10.39
C LYS A 109 20.06 -7.83 8.91
N GLY A 110 20.62 -6.67 8.60
CA GLY A 110 20.79 -6.20 7.22
C GLY A 110 19.48 -5.79 6.55
N GLY A 111 18.49 -5.38 7.33
CA GLY A 111 17.19 -4.93 6.87
C GLY A 111 17.14 -3.48 6.41
N SER A 112 15.92 -2.93 6.29
CA SER A 112 15.69 -1.53 5.94
C SER A 112 14.95 -0.77 7.03
N TYR A 113 15.27 0.52 7.18
CA TYR A 113 14.49 1.47 7.96
C TYR A 113 14.13 2.67 7.09
N ILE A 114 12.86 2.92 6.89
CA ILE A 114 12.33 3.91 5.96
C ILE A 114 11.42 4.87 6.71
N ILE A 115 11.75 6.16 6.70
CA ILE A 115 10.86 7.21 7.19
C ILE A 115 9.95 7.65 6.04
N VAL A 116 8.65 7.63 6.27
CA VAL A 116 7.63 8.09 5.33
C VAL A 116 7.01 9.36 5.87
N SER A 117 7.16 10.49 5.17
CA SER A 117 6.65 11.79 5.62
C SER A 117 5.64 12.38 4.62
N LEU A 118 4.40 12.60 5.08
CA LEU A 118 3.40 13.36 4.32
C LEU A 118 3.71 14.87 4.32
N GLY A 119 4.37 15.37 5.35
CA GLY A 119 4.72 16.78 5.47
C GLY A 119 5.79 17.24 4.47
N ASP A 120 6.58 16.30 3.93
CA ASP A 120 7.68 16.59 3.02
C ASP A 120 7.29 16.39 1.54
N ASP A 121 7.79 17.31 0.71
CA ASP A 121 7.82 17.24 -0.75
C ASP A 121 9.23 17.68 -1.18
N CYS A 122 10.15 16.73 -1.25
CA CYS A 122 11.56 17.00 -1.25
C CYS A 122 12.11 17.29 -2.66
N SER A 123 12.85 18.38 -2.79
CA SER A 123 13.82 18.51 -3.89
C SER A 123 14.94 17.44 -3.73
N PRO A 124 15.70 17.13 -4.79
CA PRO A 124 16.82 16.19 -4.69
C PRO A 124 17.85 16.56 -3.60
N LEU A 125 18.05 17.86 -3.37
CA LEU A 125 18.94 18.35 -2.33
C LEU A 125 18.36 18.08 -0.93
N MET A 126 17.08 18.38 -0.72
CA MET A 126 16.39 18.09 0.53
C MET A 126 16.39 16.61 0.85
N LYS A 127 16.10 15.76 -0.14
CA LYS A 127 16.14 14.30 0.06
C LYS A 127 17.54 13.82 0.51
N ARG A 128 18.59 14.31 -0.13
CA ARG A 128 19.97 14.02 0.31
C ARG A 128 20.25 14.46 1.74
N ASP A 129 19.73 15.61 2.15
CA ASP A 129 19.90 16.10 3.53
C ASP A 129 19.13 15.23 4.54
N ARG A 130 17.91 14.76 4.21
CA ARG A 130 17.16 13.79 5.04
C ARG A 130 17.93 12.48 5.20
N LEU A 131 18.40 11.90 4.11
CA LEU A 131 19.20 10.66 4.13
C LEU A 131 20.53 10.85 4.88
N LYS A 132 21.16 12.01 4.72
CA LYS A 132 22.38 12.32 5.49
C LYS A 132 22.07 12.39 6.98
N ALA A 133 20.95 13.02 7.38
CA ALA A 133 20.56 13.08 8.78
C ALA A 133 20.38 11.67 9.38
N MET A 134 19.70 10.77 8.66
CA MET A 134 19.55 9.37 9.09
C MET A 134 20.91 8.67 9.25
N LYS A 135 21.82 8.82 8.28
CA LYS A 135 23.16 8.23 8.30
C LYS A 135 24.02 8.78 9.43
N ASP A 136 23.92 10.07 9.72
CA ASP A 136 24.69 10.71 10.78
C ASP A 136 24.28 10.15 12.15
N VAL A 137 22.99 9.82 12.36
CA VAL A 137 22.50 9.24 13.63
C VAL A 137 23.06 7.84 13.88
N ILE A 138 23.17 7.02 12.84
CA ILE A 138 23.66 5.63 12.98
C ILE A 138 25.18 5.50 12.88
N THR A 139 25.92 6.60 12.84
CA THR A 139 27.36 6.61 12.57
C THR A 139 28.17 5.72 13.54
N ASP A 140 27.75 5.63 14.79
CA ASP A 140 28.43 4.87 15.83
C ASP A 140 27.96 3.41 15.95
N ASP A 141 26.92 3.01 15.20
CA ASP A 141 26.46 1.61 15.18
C ASP A 141 27.46 0.72 14.40
N PRO A 142 27.89 -0.41 14.97
CA PRO A 142 28.87 -1.32 14.32
C PRO A 142 28.32 -1.92 13.02
N ASN A 143 27.00 -2.03 12.88
CA ASN A 143 26.32 -2.62 11.71
C ASN A 143 25.79 -1.57 10.72
N ARG A 144 26.19 -0.29 10.87
CA ARG A 144 25.68 0.83 10.03
C ARG A 144 25.80 0.62 8.52
N SER A 145 26.76 -0.21 8.08
CA SER A 145 26.93 -0.53 6.66
C SER A 145 25.94 -1.55 6.11
N ASN A 146 25.26 -2.28 6.99
CA ASN A 146 24.37 -3.37 6.61
C ASN A 146 22.93 -2.90 6.43
N ILE A 147 22.51 -1.82 7.11
CA ILE A 147 21.15 -1.30 7.04
C ILE A 147 20.94 -0.48 5.76
N HIS A 148 19.79 -0.70 5.12
CA HIS A 148 19.30 0.20 4.07
C HIS A 148 18.45 1.30 4.69
N LEU A 149 18.80 2.57 4.44
CA LEU A 149 18.04 3.74 4.88
C LEU A 149 17.44 4.45 3.68
N ASP A 150 16.12 4.71 3.70
CA ASP A 150 15.49 5.59 2.71
C ASP A 150 14.49 6.54 3.37
N PHE A 151 14.11 7.56 2.61
CA PHE A 151 13.16 8.58 3.01
C PHE A 151 12.11 8.75 1.90
N PHE A 152 10.85 8.45 2.21
CA PHE A 152 9.75 8.58 1.29
C PHE A 152 8.97 9.86 1.61
N ASP A 153 8.97 10.80 0.68
CA ASP A 153 8.13 11.97 0.71
C ASP A 153 6.79 11.72 -0.01
N ARG A 154 5.91 12.71 -0.06
CA ARG A 154 4.63 12.63 -0.76
C ARG A 154 4.77 12.23 -2.23
N SER A 155 5.78 12.74 -2.92
CA SER A 155 6.03 12.42 -4.33
C SER A 155 6.35 10.94 -4.52
N LYS A 156 7.15 10.36 -3.64
CA LYS A 156 7.46 8.91 -3.65
C LYS A 156 6.23 8.07 -3.32
N LEU A 157 5.39 8.50 -2.36
CA LEU A 157 4.13 7.82 -2.04
C LEU A 157 3.14 7.82 -3.22
N VAL A 158 3.00 8.94 -3.92
CA VAL A 158 2.15 9.00 -5.13
C VAL A 158 2.68 8.05 -6.20
N GLN A 159 4.01 7.96 -6.40
CA GLN A 159 4.59 7.00 -7.33
C GLN A 159 4.26 5.56 -6.93
N TRP A 160 4.33 5.23 -5.65
CA TRP A 160 3.98 3.90 -5.14
C TRP A 160 2.49 3.60 -5.31
N LEU A 161 1.62 4.53 -4.95
CA LEU A 161 0.17 4.42 -5.18
C LEU A 161 -0.19 4.15 -6.64
N ARG A 162 0.50 4.77 -7.60
CA ARG A 162 0.26 4.56 -9.03
C ARG A 162 0.56 3.14 -9.50
N GLN A 163 1.42 2.39 -8.79
CA GLN A 163 1.69 0.98 -9.09
C GLN A 163 0.56 0.06 -8.61
N HIS A 164 -0.29 0.53 -7.65
CA HIS A 164 -1.30 -0.28 -6.99
C HIS A 164 -2.71 0.36 -7.10
N PRO A 165 -3.40 0.20 -8.24
CA PRO A 165 -4.72 0.82 -8.48
C PRO A 165 -5.78 0.49 -7.42
N SER A 166 -5.73 -0.71 -6.82
CA SER A 166 -6.66 -1.09 -5.75
C SER A 166 -6.48 -0.26 -4.47
N VAL A 167 -5.21 0.02 -4.11
CA VAL A 167 -4.88 0.88 -2.97
C VAL A 167 -5.22 2.34 -3.29
N MET A 168 -5.01 2.77 -4.53
CA MET A 168 -5.42 4.10 -5.00
C MET A 168 -6.93 4.32 -4.84
N LEU A 169 -7.76 3.34 -5.22
CA LEU A 169 -9.22 3.42 -5.05
C LEU A 169 -9.62 3.48 -3.58
N TRP A 170 -8.95 2.72 -2.73
CA TRP A 170 -9.15 2.80 -1.28
C TRP A 170 -8.78 4.20 -0.75
N ALA A 171 -7.63 4.74 -1.13
CA ALA A 171 -7.17 6.07 -0.73
C ALA A 171 -8.17 7.15 -1.14
N LYS A 172 -8.67 7.11 -2.37
CA LYS A 172 -9.70 8.04 -2.85
C LYS A 172 -11.01 7.93 -2.07
N ARG A 173 -11.42 6.72 -1.68
CA ARG A 173 -12.60 6.51 -0.85
C ARG A 173 -12.44 7.15 0.53
N ILE A 174 -11.28 6.97 1.18
CA ILE A 174 -10.97 7.58 2.48
C ILE A 174 -11.02 9.10 2.40
N LEU A 175 -10.56 9.68 1.30
CA LEU A 175 -10.59 11.13 1.06
C LEU A 175 -11.99 11.67 0.68
N GLY A 176 -13.02 10.81 0.66
CA GLY A 176 -14.37 11.20 0.26
C GLY A 176 -14.52 11.40 -1.26
N GLN A 177 -13.60 10.89 -2.05
CA GLN A 177 -13.57 10.99 -3.51
C GLN A 177 -13.85 9.65 -4.18
N GLY A 178 -14.40 8.70 -3.43
CA GLY A 178 -14.72 7.36 -3.94
C GLY A 178 -15.75 7.43 -5.06
N TYR A 179 -15.53 6.66 -6.11
CA TYR A 179 -16.48 6.51 -7.20
C TYR A 179 -17.57 5.52 -6.77
N SER A 180 -18.81 5.98 -6.78
CA SER A 180 -19.95 5.10 -6.48
C SER A 180 -19.98 3.91 -7.47
N GLY A 181 -20.11 2.71 -6.93
CA GLY A 181 -20.15 1.48 -7.73
C GLY A 181 -18.80 0.87 -8.11
N TRP A 182 -17.68 1.53 -7.81
CA TRP A 182 -16.35 0.95 -8.03
C TRP A 182 -15.84 0.23 -6.78
N GLN A 183 -15.39 -1.00 -6.97
CA GLN A 183 -14.79 -1.80 -5.90
C GLN A 183 -13.66 -2.68 -6.46
N PRO A 184 -12.69 -3.09 -5.62
CA PRO A 184 -11.65 -4.02 -6.03
C PRO A 184 -12.25 -5.33 -6.56
N TYR A 185 -11.61 -5.93 -7.56
CA TYR A 185 -12.08 -7.18 -8.17
C TYR A 185 -12.32 -8.29 -7.13
N GLY A 186 -11.43 -8.44 -6.14
CA GLY A 186 -11.58 -9.42 -5.07
C GLY A 186 -12.87 -9.24 -4.26
N ALA A 187 -13.21 -8.00 -3.90
CA ALA A 187 -14.45 -7.70 -3.20
C ALA A 187 -15.68 -7.93 -4.09
N TRP A 188 -15.58 -7.60 -5.38
CA TRP A 188 -16.65 -7.86 -6.35
C TRP A 188 -16.84 -9.35 -6.64
N SER A 189 -15.73 -10.10 -6.80
CA SER A 189 -15.78 -11.53 -7.12
C SER A 189 -16.19 -12.41 -5.93
N ASN A 190 -15.98 -11.95 -4.70
CA ASN A 190 -16.32 -12.66 -3.46
C ASN A 190 -17.10 -11.72 -2.52
N PRO A 191 -18.33 -11.33 -2.87
CA PRO A 191 -19.13 -10.47 -2.02
C PRO A 191 -19.44 -11.17 -0.69
N PRO A 192 -19.50 -10.46 0.44
CA PRO A 192 -19.95 -11.02 1.71
C PRO A 192 -21.31 -11.73 1.56
N GLN A 193 -21.52 -12.83 2.30
CA GLN A 193 -22.83 -13.49 2.33
C GLN A 193 -23.90 -12.49 2.77
N GLY A 194 -25.00 -12.41 2.00
CA GLY A 194 -26.10 -11.48 2.26
C GLY A 194 -25.92 -10.09 1.67
N SER A 195 -24.81 -9.81 0.94
CA SER A 195 -24.73 -8.59 0.15
C SER A 195 -25.73 -8.64 -1.01
N VAL A 196 -26.57 -7.61 -1.13
CA VAL A 196 -27.48 -7.47 -2.26
C VAL A 196 -26.71 -6.81 -3.40
N ASP A 197 -26.52 -7.55 -4.50
CA ASP A 197 -26.03 -6.95 -5.74
C ASP A 197 -27.07 -5.95 -6.25
N THR A 198 -26.74 -4.67 -6.20
CA THR A 198 -27.60 -3.65 -6.82
C THR A 198 -27.44 -3.73 -8.32
N LEU A 199 -28.34 -4.43 -8.96
CA LEU A 199 -28.42 -4.50 -10.41
C LEU A 199 -29.28 -3.36 -10.93
N ILE A 200 -28.66 -2.45 -11.65
CA ILE A 200 -29.39 -1.46 -12.46
C ILE A 200 -29.64 -2.12 -13.82
N SER A 201 -30.77 -2.76 -13.97
CA SER A 201 -31.18 -3.33 -15.25
C SER A 201 -32.62 -2.98 -15.58
N ALA A 202 -32.90 -2.69 -16.85
CA ALA A 202 -34.28 -2.60 -17.33
C ALA A 202 -34.90 -4.01 -17.32
N PRO A 203 -36.22 -4.13 -17.06
CA PRO A 203 -36.91 -5.40 -17.18
C PRO A 203 -36.70 -6.02 -18.56
N GLY A 204 -36.43 -7.33 -18.61
CA GLY A 204 -36.28 -8.06 -19.87
C GLY A 204 -34.88 -8.04 -20.49
N VAL A 205 -33.91 -7.35 -19.90
CA VAL A 205 -32.49 -7.41 -20.35
C VAL A 205 -31.95 -8.82 -20.09
N THR A 206 -31.37 -9.41 -21.15
CA THR A 206 -30.73 -10.73 -21.09
C THR A 206 -29.28 -10.64 -21.53
N ILE A 207 -28.42 -11.50 -20.96
CA ILE A 207 -27.00 -11.64 -21.34
C ILE A 207 -26.83 -13.01 -22.01
N THR A 208 -26.12 -13.04 -23.12
CA THR A 208 -25.70 -14.28 -23.79
C THR A 208 -24.25 -14.57 -23.37
N LEU A 209 -24.05 -15.70 -22.69
CA LEU A 209 -22.73 -16.15 -22.32
C LEU A 209 -22.07 -16.94 -23.45
N PRO A 210 -20.72 -16.85 -23.60
CA PRO A 210 -20.00 -17.55 -24.66
C PRO A 210 -19.89 -19.07 -24.47
N SER A 211 -20.56 -19.63 -23.46
CA SER A 211 -20.58 -21.07 -23.20
C SER A 211 -21.39 -21.80 -24.27
N GLY A 212 -20.73 -22.32 -25.26
CA GLY A 212 -21.08 -23.41 -26.22
C GLY A 212 -22.43 -23.43 -26.95
N LYS A 213 -23.47 -22.83 -26.43
CA LYS A 213 -24.85 -22.86 -27.03
C LYS A 213 -25.57 -21.52 -27.01
N GLY A 214 -24.88 -20.42 -26.70
CA GLY A 214 -25.51 -19.10 -26.73
C GLY A 214 -26.71 -18.97 -25.75
N GLN A 215 -26.61 -19.55 -24.57
CA GLN A 215 -27.68 -19.49 -23.57
C GLN A 215 -27.92 -18.03 -23.14
N LYS A 216 -29.15 -17.58 -23.31
CA LYS A 216 -29.63 -16.29 -22.82
C LYS A 216 -30.07 -16.45 -21.37
N LEU A 217 -29.47 -15.67 -20.49
CA LEU A 217 -29.82 -15.61 -19.06
C LEU A 217 -30.38 -14.22 -18.73
N ALA A 218 -31.34 -14.15 -17.82
CA ALA A 218 -31.66 -12.88 -17.18
C ALA A 218 -30.41 -12.33 -16.49
N ILE A 219 -30.27 -11.00 -16.42
CA ILE A 219 -29.01 -10.39 -15.94
C ILE A 219 -28.64 -10.85 -14.52
N GLN A 220 -29.64 -11.01 -13.65
CA GLN A 220 -29.48 -11.49 -12.28
C GLN A 220 -28.94 -12.94 -12.21
N ASP A 221 -29.33 -13.79 -13.17
CA ASP A 221 -28.90 -15.19 -13.24
C ASP A 221 -27.55 -15.33 -13.94
N ALA A 222 -27.13 -14.30 -14.69
CA ALA A 222 -25.88 -14.29 -15.43
C ALA A 222 -24.66 -13.91 -14.56
N ILE A 223 -24.84 -13.24 -13.41
CA ILE A 223 -23.73 -12.73 -12.58
C ILE A 223 -22.81 -13.85 -12.08
N GLY A 224 -23.38 -14.93 -11.54
CA GLY A 224 -22.59 -16.08 -11.07
C GLY A 224 -21.74 -16.67 -12.20
N PRO A 225 -22.36 -17.11 -13.31
CA PRO A 225 -21.61 -17.61 -14.48
C PRO A 225 -20.59 -16.63 -15.06
N MET A 226 -20.88 -15.32 -15.07
CA MET A 226 -19.89 -14.30 -15.50
C MET A 226 -18.69 -14.24 -14.56
N ARG A 227 -18.90 -14.27 -13.25
CA ARG A 227 -17.82 -14.31 -12.25
C ARG A 227 -16.95 -15.55 -12.44
N GLU A 228 -17.54 -16.71 -12.65
CA GLU A 228 -16.82 -17.96 -12.93
C GLU A 228 -16.02 -17.87 -14.24
N LEU A 229 -16.61 -17.30 -15.29
CA LEU A 229 -15.91 -17.10 -16.55
C LEU A 229 -14.67 -16.23 -16.38
N ILE A 230 -14.78 -15.11 -15.66
CA ILE A 230 -13.66 -14.20 -15.38
C ILE A 230 -12.56 -14.90 -14.56
N ARG A 231 -12.95 -15.71 -13.56
CA ARG A 231 -12.01 -16.49 -12.74
C ARG A 231 -11.29 -17.61 -13.49
N SER A 232 -12.02 -18.26 -14.41
CA SER A 232 -11.51 -19.44 -15.13
C SER A 232 -10.63 -19.12 -16.33
N THR A 233 -10.61 -17.86 -16.78
CA THR A 233 -9.86 -17.46 -17.99
C THR A 233 -8.78 -16.45 -17.64
N ASN A 234 -7.56 -16.70 -18.13
CA ASN A 234 -6.48 -15.69 -18.13
C ASN A 234 -6.67 -14.66 -19.28
N LYS A 235 -7.88 -14.52 -19.81
CA LYS A 235 -8.19 -13.64 -20.93
C LYS A 235 -9.19 -12.57 -20.48
N ALA A 236 -9.09 -11.40 -21.08
CA ALA A 236 -10.08 -10.34 -20.85
C ALA A 236 -11.47 -10.78 -21.34
N VAL A 237 -12.50 -10.51 -20.54
CA VAL A 237 -13.90 -10.70 -20.91
C VAL A 237 -14.44 -9.36 -21.40
N ARG A 238 -14.93 -9.34 -22.64
CA ARG A 238 -15.58 -8.18 -23.23
C ARG A 238 -17.10 -8.33 -23.12
N ILE A 239 -17.76 -7.38 -22.48
CA ILE A 239 -19.21 -7.25 -22.47
C ILE A 239 -19.58 -6.26 -23.58
N THR A 240 -20.39 -6.70 -24.55
CA THR A 240 -20.92 -5.83 -25.59
C THR A 240 -22.41 -5.65 -25.38
N GLY A 241 -22.85 -4.40 -25.26
CA GLY A 241 -24.25 -4.02 -25.31
C GLY A 241 -24.66 -3.51 -26.72
N LEU A 242 -25.89 -3.59 -27.03
CA LEU A 242 -26.50 -2.95 -28.20
C LEU A 242 -26.82 -1.50 -27.87
#